data_e98f590cd762fff17e9edcaab7e89c37
#
_entry.id   e98f590cd762fff17e9edcaab7e89c37
#
_cell.length_a   1.000
_cell.length_b   1.000
_cell.length_c   1.000
_cell.angle_alpha   90.00
_cell.angle_beta   90.00
_cell.angle_gamma   90.00
#
_symmetry.space_group_name_H-M   'P 1'
#
loop_
_entity.id
_entity.type
_entity.pdbx_description
1 polymer ?
#
loop_
_entity_poly.entity_id
_entity_poly.type
_entity_poly.pdbx_seq_one_letter_code
_entity_poly.pdbx_strand_id
1 'polypeptide(L)'
;MSIENFVNLKKYVSDPPIQSYVFVYILIVTGGRFGEVQKLSRSDLDYKNNTIHLPGTKTETSDRTVDIPAADMNMLRKTLSKIPVSLSNQLFSTGVGLITHNAVSKVLQKFCLENKIGKYTLHSIRHTHCSYLLLNDVSIYYTSKRLGYKNIKTTMDAYFASIR
;
A
#
# COMPACT_ATOMS: atom_id res chain seq x y z
N MET A 1 -5.55 9.49 -9.26
CA MET A 1 -4.92 10.42 -8.28
C MET A 1 -3.69 11.00 -8.94
N SER A 2 -3.46 12.32 -8.82
CA SER A 2 -2.22 12.91 -9.33
C SER A 2 -0.99 12.41 -8.55
N ILE A 3 0.19 12.44 -9.16
CA ILE A 3 1.45 12.05 -8.48
C ILE A 3 1.71 12.96 -7.27
N GLU A 4 1.42 14.25 -7.37
CA GLU A 4 1.54 15.21 -6.27
C GLU A 4 0.67 14.79 -5.08
N ASN A 5 -0.60 14.49 -5.31
CA ASN A 5 -1.53 14.05 -4.27
C ASN A 5 -1.11 12.69 -3.66
N PHE A 6 -0.51 11.81 -4.47
CA PHE A 6 0.03 10.54 -4.00
C PHE A 6 1.20 10.73 -3.04
N VAL A 7 2.13 11.63 -3.37
CA VAL A 7 3.28 11.98 -2.51
C VAL A 7 2.80 12.68 -1.23
N ASN A 8 1.83 13.60 -1.34
CA ASN A 8 1.25 14.30 -0.19
C ASN A 8 0.47 13.35 0.72
N LEU A 9 -0.27 12.38 0.15
CA LEU A 9 -0.94 11.33 0.93
C LEU A 9 0.08 10.49 1.70
N LYS A 10 1.20 10.12 1.07
CA LYS A 10 2.27 9.37 1.75
C LYS A 10 2.79 10.12 2.99
N LYS A 11 3.03 11.43 2.87
CA LYS A 11 3.44 12.29 4.00
C LYS A 11 2.35 12.35 5.08
N TYR A 12 1.10 12.54 4.67
CA TYR A 12 -0.06 12.64 5.56
C TYR A 12 -0.24 11.40 6.45
N VAL A 13 0.00 10.21 5.91
CA VAL A 13 -0.21 8.95 6.65
C VAL A 13 1.05 8.41 7.33
N SER A 14 2.21 9.06 7.21
CA SER A 14 3.48 8.58 7.75
C SER A 14 3.63 8.75 9.26
N ASP A 15 2.97 9.74 9.86
CA ASP A 15 3.23 10.14 11.25
C ASP A 15 2.30 9.48 12.29
N PRO A 16 0.97 9.39 12.09
CA PRO A 16 0.10 8.84 13.13
C PRO A 16 0.31 7.34 13.35
N PRO A 17 0.58 6.88 14.60
CA PRO A 17 0.68 5.45 14.91
C PRO A 17 -0.70 4.80 15.03
N ILE A 18 -1.51 4.92 13.99
CA ILE A 18 -2.88 4.42 13.89
C ILE A 18 -2.94 3.37 12.80
N GLN A 19 -3.48 2.19 13.09
CA GLN A 19 -3.52 1.05 12.16
C GLN A 19 -4.04 1.41 10.78
N SER A 20 -5.11 2.21 10.65
CA SER A 20 -5.68 2.59 9.35
C SER A 20 -4.76 3.50 8.53
N TYR A 21 -3.97 4.37 9.19
CA TYR A 21 -2.96 5.19 8.53
C TYR A 21 -1.76 4.36 8.04
N VAL A 22 -1.27 3.46 8.90
CA VAL A 22 -0.20 2.51 8.51
C VAL A 22 -0.65 1.61 7.37
N PHE A 23 -1.92 1.20 7.36
CA PHE A 23 -2.50 0.41 6.27
C PHE A 23 -2.40 1.17 4.93
N VAL A 24 -2.85 2.43 4.90
CA VAL A 24 -2.76 3.28 3.68
C VAL A 24 -1.29 3.48 3.28
N TYR A 25 -0.39 3.68 4.26
CA TYR A 25 1.04 3.79 3.97
C TYR A 25 1.60 2.54 3.28
N ILE A 26 1.26 1.35 3.77
CA ILE A 26 1.68 0.08 3.15
C ILE A 26 1.09 -0.07 1.74
N LEU A 27 -0.18 0.31 1.51
CA LEU A 27 -0.74 0.35 0.16
C LEU A 27 0.08 1.24 -0.78
N ILE A 28 0.52 2.41 -0.30
CA ILE A 28 1.32 3.37 -1.08
C ILE A 28 2.69 2.79 -1.44
N VAL A 29 3.40 2.21 -0.48
CA VAL A 29 4.79 1.76 -0.71
C VAL A 29 4.89 0.41 -1.41
N THR A 30 3.85 -0.43 -1.34
CA THR A 30 3.83 -1.76 -1.97
C THR A 30 3.06 -1.79 -3.29
N GLY A 31 2.07 -0.92 -3.47
CA GLY A 31 1.06 -1.05 -4.52
C GLY A 31 0.15 -2.27 -4.34
N GLY A 32 0.11 -2.86 -3.14
CA GLY A 32 -0.69 -4.06 -2.82
C GLY A 32 -2.20 -3.84 -2.96
N ARG A 33 -2.96 -4.94 -3.04
CA ARG A 33 -4.42 -4.91 -2.94
C ARG A 33 -4.85 -4.84 -1.48
N PHE A 34 -6.03 -4.28 -1.21
CA PHE A 34 -6.58 -4.22 0.16
C PHE A 34 -6.53 -5.58 0.87
N GLY A 35 -7.01 -6.66 0.23
CA GLY A 35 -7.05 -7.98 0.84
C GLY A 35 -5.67 -8.63 1.05
N GLU A 36 -4.65 -8.24 0.27
CA GLU A 36 -3.26 -8.67 0.48
C GLU A 36 -2.70 -7.99 1.74
N VAL A 37 -2.85 -6.67 1.84
CA VAL A 37 -2.36 -5.88 2.98
C VAL A 37 -3.12 -6.21 4.27
N GLN A 38 -4.43 -6.47 4.20
CA GLN A 38 -5.26 -6.84 5.35
C GLN A 38 -4.76 -8.11 6.06
N LYS A 39 -4.19 -9.05 5.32
CA LYS A 39 -3.71 -10.33 5.84
C LYS A 39 -2.28 -10.29 6.36
N LEU A 40 -1.57 -9.18 6.22
CA LEU A 40 -0.18 -9.07 6.65
C LEU A 40 -0.02 -9.38 8.14
N SER A 41 1.00 -10.16 8.42
CA SER A 41 1.52 -10.42 9.75
C SER A 41 2.85 -9.67 9.96
N ARG A 42 3.32 -9.61 11.20
CA ARG A 42 4.62 -9.00 11.50
C ARG A 42 5.80 -9.74 10.85
N SER A 43 5.67 -11.04 10.66
CA SER A 43 6.67 -11.88 9.99
C SER A 43 6.79 -11.62 8.48
N ASP A 44 5.80 -10.98 7.87
CA ASP A 44 5.86 -10.60 6.44
C ASP A 44 6.74 -9.36 6.19
N LEU A 45 7.17 -8.66 7.24
CA LEU A 45 8.05 -7.50 7.13
C LEU A 45 9.50 -7.91 7.46
N ASP A 46 10.34 -8.00 6.45
CA ASP A 46 11.78 -8.26 6.61
C ASP A 46 12.56 -6.95 6.65
N TYR A 47 12.83 -6.48 7.87
CA TYR A 47 13.59 -5.24 8.08
C TYR A 47 15.08 -5.36 7.74
N LYS A 48 15.61 -6.57 7.67
CA LYS A 48 17.02 -6.81 7.33
C LYS A 48 17.24 -6.63 5.83
N ASN A 49 16.32 -7.19 5.04
CA ASN A 49 16.40 -7.14 3.58
C ASN A 49 15.56 -6.00 2.97
N ASN A 50 14.83 -5.22 3.79
CA ASN A 50 13.92 -4.16 3.36
C ASN A 50 12.86 -4.67 2.38
N THR A 51 12.19 -5.77 2.72
CA THR A 51 11.14 -6.35 1.88
C THR A 51 9.84 -6.58 2.65
N ILE A 52 8.73 -6.59 1.92
CA ILE A 52 7.42 -6.99 2.45
C ILE A 52 6.89 -8.14 1.58
N HIS A 53 6.55 -9.26 2.20
CA HIS A 53 5.87 -10.37 1.56
C HIS A 53 4.37 -10.09 1.53
N LEU A 54 3.78 -10.01 0.34
CA LEU A 54 2.34 -9.86 0.14
C LEU A 54 1.74 -11.23 -0.13
N PRO A 55 0.96 -11.79 0.82
CA PRO A 55 0.35 -13.09 0.63
C PRO A 55 -0.71 -13.04 -0.47
N GLY A 56 -0.66 -14.00 -1.38
CA GLY A 56 -1.62 -14.13 -2.49
C GLY A 56 -3.04 -14.40 -2.00
N THR A 57 -4.02 -13.78 -2.66
CA THR A 57 -5.43 -13.94 -2.29
C THR A 57 -6.25 -14.76 -3.28
N LYS A 58 -5.87 -14.81 -4.57
CA LYS A 58 -6.68 -15.44 -5.64
C LYS A 58 -5.87 -16.17 -6.70
N THR A 59 -4.58 -15.90 -6.87
CA THR A 59 -3.73 -16.47 -7.92
C THR A 59 -2.31 -16.62 -7.42
N GLU A 60 -1.58 -17.62 -7.95
CA GLU A 60 -0.14 -17.80 -7.64
C GLU A 60 0.71 -16.56 -7.91
N THR A 61 0.36 -15.77 -8.93
CA THR A 61 1.05 -14.52 -9.25
C THR A 61 0.80 -13.40 -8.23
N SER A 62 -0.17 -13.55 -7.33
CA SER A 62 -0.44 -12.56 -6.29
C SER A 62 0.44 -12.74 -5.04
N ASP A 63 0.96 -13.94 -4.81
CA ASP A 63 1.95 -14.22 -3.76
C ASP A 63 3.32 -13.73 -4.21
N ARG A 64 3.85 -12.73 -3.53
CA ARG A 64 5.10 -12.07 -3.92
C ARG A 64 5.75 -11.28 -2.81
N THR A 65 7.05 -11.12 -2.91
CA THR A 65 7.85 -10.23 -2.07
C THR A 65 8.20 -8.96 -2.86
N VAL A 66 8.03 -7.81 -2.23
CA VAL A 66 8.31 -6.50 -2.84
C VAL A 66 9.41 -5.77 -2.07
N ASP A 67 10.35 -5.19 -2.80
CA ASP A 67 11.41 -4.35 -2.23
C ASP A 67 10.83 -3.01 -1.79
N ILE A 68 11.24 -2.55 -0.62
CA ILE A 68 10.80 -1.28 -0.03
C ILE A 68 12.04 -0.42 0.23
N PRO A 69 12.02 0.87 -0.08
CA PRO A 69 13.11 1.76 0.28
C PRO A 69 13.41 1.70 1.79
N ALA A 70 14.68 1.68 2.14
CA ALA A 70 15.12 1.57 3.55
C ALA A 70 14.51 2.65 4.46
N ALA A 71 14.35 3.87 3.95
CA ALA A 71 13.69 4.95 4.68
C ALA A 71 12.23 4.62 5.04
N ASP A 72 11.50 3.98 4.11
CA ASP A 72 10.10 3.58 4.31
C ASP A 72 10.00 2.40 5.30
N MET A 73 10.91 1.43 5.22
CA MET A 73 10.97 0.32 6.18
C MET A 73 11.31 0.80 7.60
N ASN A 74 12.23 1.75 7.73
CA ASN A 74 12.57 2.36 9.01
C ASN A 74 11.38 3.12 9.60
N MET A 75 10.65 3.87 8.78
CA MET A 75 9.43 4.56 9.20
C MET A 75 8.37 3.55 9.66
N LEU A 76 8.10 2.49 8.90
CA LEU A 76 7.17 1.43 9.29
C LEU A 76 7.58 0.79 10.61
N ARG A 77 8.87 0.45 10.80
CA ARG A 77 9.40 -0.11 12.04
C ARG A 77 9.12 0.80 13.24
N LYS A 78 9.45 2.11 13.10
CA LYS A 78 9.23 3.12 14.14
C LYS A 78 7.75 3.30 14.47
N THR A 79 6.88 3.32 13.48
CA THR A 79 5.44 3.54 13.69
C THR A 79 4.77 2.30 14.26
N LEU A 80 5.09 1.11 13.73
CA LEU A 80 4.54 -0.16 14.22
C LEU A 80 5.00 -0.52 15.65
N SER A 81 6.17 -0.03 16.09
CA SER A 81 6.61 -0.23 17.48
C SER A 81 5.73 0.51 18.51
N LYS A 82 5.00 1.52 18.08
CA LYS A 82 4.05 2.30 18.91
C LYS A 82 2.63 1.73 18.91
N ILE A 83 2.33 0.77 18.03
CA ILE A 83 1.01 0.14 17.95
C ILE A 83 1.04 -1.15 18.78
N PRO A 84 0.05 -1.36 19.68
CA PRO A 84 -0.04 -2.59 20.47
C PRO A 84 -0.02 -3.85 19.59
N VAL A 85 0.69 -4.86 20.05
CA VAL A 85 0.78 -6.15 19.35
C VAL A 85 -0.49 -6.94 19.61
N SER A 86 -1.14 -7.40 18.54
CA SER A 86 -2.23 -8.38 18.64
C SER A 86 -1.70 -9.77 18.97
N LEU A 87 -2.44 -10.55 19.74
CA LEU A 87 -2.15 -11.96 20.02
C LEU A 87 -2.11 -12.83 18.74
N SER A 88 -2.81 -12.40 17.70
CA SER A 88 -2.86 -13.12 16.41
C SER A 88 -1.65 -12.92 15.50
N ASN A 89 -0.62 -12.18 15.91
CA ASN A 89 0.52 -11.78 15.05
C ASN A 89 0.14 -10.94 13.81
N GLN A 90 -1.15 -10.73 13.54
CA GLN A 90 -1.62 -9.94 12.41
C GLN A 90 -1.43 -8.44 12.68
N LEU A 91 -0.93 -7.70 11.68
CA LEU A 91 -0.68 -6.26 11.80
C LEU A 91 -1.96 -5.46 12.02
N PHE A 92 -3.06 -5.90 11.42
CA PHE A 92 -4.30 -5.14 11.32
C PHE A 92 -5.47 -5.82 12.04
N SER A 93 -5.19 -6.51 13.13
CA SER A 93 -6.21 -7.05 14.04
C SER A 93 -6.74 -5.96 14.97
N THR A 94 -8.05 -5.90 15.14
CA THR A 94 -8.78 -4.89 15.94
C THR A 94 -9.41 -5.48 17.19
N GLY A 95 -9.04 -6.59 17.68
CA GLY A 95 -9.69 -7.22 18.85
C GLY A 95 -11.06 -7.88 18.56
N VAL A 96 -11.80 -7.41 17.57
CA VAL A 96 -13.07 -7.99 17.09
C VAL A 96 -12.95 -8.58 15.69
N GLY A 97 -11.77 -8.54 15.09
CA GLY A 97 -11.49 -9.05 13.74
C GLY A 97 -10.43 -8.23 13.03
N LEU A 98 -10.41 -8.32 11.71
CA LEU A 98 -9.49 -7.53 10.89
C LEU A 98 -10.06 -6.14 10.61
N ILE A 99 -9.16 -5.18 10.39
CA ILE A 99 -9.52 -3.82 9.98
C ILE A 99 -10.41 -3.86 8.72
N THR A 100 -11.47 -3.07 8.70
CA THR A 100 -12.42 -3.06 7.59
C THR A 100 -11.99 -2.11 6.46
N HIS A 101 -12.46 -2.40 5.25
CA HIS A 101 -12.26 -1.52 4.09
C HIS A 101 -12.78 -0.10 4.36
N ASN A 102 -13.92 0.02 5.05
CA ASN A 102 -14.51 1.32 5.40
C ASN A 102 -13.61 2.13 6.35
N ALA A 103 -13.02 1.49 7.37
CA ALA A 103 -12.12 2.17 8.30
C ALA A 103 -10.89 2.75 7.59
N VAL A 104 -10.32 2.00 6.63
CA VAL A 104 -9.17 2.46 5.84
C VAL A 104 -9.58 3.53 4.83
N SER A 105 -10.73 3.38 4.17
CA SER A 105 -11.25 4.37 3.21
C SER A 105 -11.51 5.73 3.84
N LYS A 106 -11.92 5.78 5.11
CA LYS A 106 -12.14 7.05 5.84
C LYS A 106 -10.87 7.88 5.94
N VAL A 107 -9.69 7.27 6.04
CA VAL A 107 -8.39 8.00 6.05
C VAL A 107 -8.19 8.73 4.72
N LEU A 108 -8.43 8.04 3.61
CA LEU A 108 -8.31 8.64 2.27
C LEU A 108 -9.35 9.73 2.04
N GLN A 109 -10.59 9.51 2.46
CA GLN A 109 -11.68 10.49 2.37
C GLN A 109 -11.35 11.76 3.18
N LYS A 110 -10.83 11.59 4.40
CA LYS A 110 -10.40 12.70 5.25
C LYS A 110 -9.30 13.53 4.57
N PHE A 111 -8.27 12.85 4.05
CA PHE A 111 -7.21 13.51 3.27
C PHE A 111 -7.79 14.32 2.09
N CYS A 112 -8.72 13.72 1.32
CA CYS A 112 -9.36 14.40 0.19
C CYS A 112 -10.13 15.66 0.61
N LEU A 113 -10.87 15.59 1.71
CA LEU A 113 -11.64 16.72 2.24
C LEU A 113 -10.73 17.86 2.72
N GLU A 114 -9.71 17.53 3.50
CA GLU A 114 -8.77 18.53 4.06
C GLU A 114 -7.98 19.25 2.96
N ASN A 115 -7.66 18.55 1.87
CA ASN A 115 -6.93 19.12 0.74
C ASN A 115 -7.83 19.67 -0.37
N LYS A 116 -9.17 19.62 -0.21
CA LYS A 116 -10.16 20.11 -1.18
C LYS A 116 -9.98 19.49 -2.58
N ILE A 117 -9.63 18.22 -2.63
CA ILE A 117 -9.43 17.46 -3.87
C ILE A 117 -10.58 16.46 -4.11
N GLY A 118 -10.68 15.96 -5.36
CA GLY A 118 -11.71 14.98 -5.72
C GLY A 118 -11.61 13.69 -4.92
N LYS A 119 -12.72 12.95 -4.84
CA LYS A 119 -12.76 11.66 -4.12
C LYS A 119 -11.92 10.60 -4.84
N TYR A 120 -11.08 9.92 -4.06
CA TYR A 120 -10.31 8.78 -4.51
C TYR A 120 -10.72 7.50 -3.78
N THR A 121 -10.45 6.36 -4.39
CA THR A 121 -10.64 5.03 -3.80
C THR A 121 -9.31 4.41 -3.40
N LEU A 122 -9.32 3.40 -2.54
CA LEU A 122 -8.08 2.68 -2.20
C LEU A 122 -7.43 2.04 -3.44
N HIS A 123 -8.24 1.66 -4.43
CA HIS A 123 -7.73 1.12 -5.70
C HIS A 123 -7.00 2.18 -6.54
N SER A 124 -7.39 3.45 -6.42
CA SER A 124 -6.68 4.56 -7.08
C SER A 124 -5.22 4.67 -6.62
N ILE A 125 -4.92 4.33 -5.35
CA ILE A 125 -3.55 4.31 -4.82
C ILE A 125 -2.68 3.36 -5.62
N ARG A 126 -3.19 2.16 -5.90
CA ARG A 126 -2.46 1.14 -6.67
C ARG A 126 -2.25 1.55 -8.13
N HIS A 127 -3.25 2.15 -8.78
CA HIS A 127 -3.09 2.70 -10.13
C HIS A 127 -2.03 3.80 -10.16
N THR A 128 -2.07 4.70 -9.18
CA THR A 128 -1.08 5.79 -9.09
C THR A 128 0.31 5.25 -8.76
N HIS A 129 0.44 4.20 -7.92
CA HIS A 129 1.72 3.53 -7.67
C HIS A 129 2.32 2.95 -8.97
N CYS A 130 1.49 2.32 -9.82
CA CYS A 130 1.91 1.85 -11.13
C CYS A 130 2.50 2.98 -11.98
N SER A 131 1.75 4.08 -12.09
CA SER A 131 2.18 5.25 -12.88
C SER A 131 3.41 5.93 -12.30
N TYR A 132 3.49 6.02 -10.97
CA TYR A 132 4.64 6.57 -10.27
C TYR A 132 5.92 5.79 -10.60
N LEU A 133 5.87 4.46 -10.62
CA LEU A 133 7.02 3.63 -10.99
C LEU A 133 7.44 3.85 -12.46
N LEU A 134 6.47 3.82 -13.38
CA LEU A 134 6.74 3.99 -14.81
C LEU A 134 7.27 5.39 -15.15
N LEU A 135 6.77 6.44 -14.48
CA LEU A 135 7.28 7.81 -14.63
C LEU A 135 8.67 8.03 -14.02
N ASN A 136 9.13 7.13 -13.17
CA ASN A 136 10.50 7.12 -12.64
C ASN A 136 11.37 6.06 -13.34
N ASP A 137 11.09 5.77 -14.61
CA ASP A 137 11.86 4.89 -15.49
C ASP A 137 12.00 3.44 -14.99
N VAL A 138 11.12 3.00 -14.09
CA VAL A 138 11.07 1.58 -13.69
C VAL A 138 10.45 0.77 -14.81
N SER A 139 11.11 -0.34 -15.20
CA SER A 139 10.64 -1.16 -16.31
C SER A 139 9.20 -1.66 -16.11
N ILE A 140 8.43 -1.70 -17.18
CA ILE A 140 7.04 -2.20 -17.17
C ILE A 140 6.96 -3.67 -16.71
N TYR A 141 7.96 -4.46 -17.04
CA TYR A 141 8.06 -5.86 -16.63
C TYR A 141 8.20 -5.99 -15.11
N TYR A 142 9.12 -5.22 -14.50
CA TYR A 142 9.29 -5.19 -13.06
C TYR A 142 8.01 -4.66 -12.37
N THR A 143 7.44 -3.57 -12.88
CA THR A 143 6.20 -2.98 -12.36
C THR A 143 5.05 -3.99 -12.39
N SER A 144 4.89 -4.74 -13.47
CA SER A 144 3.88 -5.79 -13.62
C SER A 144 4.07 -6.90 -12.57
N LYS A 145 5.30 -7.40 -12.40
CA LYS A 145 5.65 -8.39 -11.36
C LYS A 145 5.39 -7.88 -9.96
N ARG A 146 5.86 -6.67 -9.66
CA ARG A 146 5.69 -6.02 -8.35
C ARG A 146 4.23 -5.88 -7.97
N LEU A 147 3.37 -5.55 -8.92
CA LEU A 147 1.93 -5.43 -8.72
C LEU A 147 1.19 -6.78 -8.76
N GLY A 148 1.84 -7.88 -9.17
CA GLY A 148 1.21 -9.18 -9.30
C GLY A 148 0.13 -9.19 -10.39
N TYR A 149 0.39 -8.53 -11.52
CA TYR A 149 -0.44 -8.61 -12.72
C TYR A 149 -0.03 -9.82 -13.56
N LYS A 150 -1.02 -10.51 -14.14
CA LYS A 150 -0.77 -11.68 -14.98
C LYS A 150 -0.12 -11.34 -16.32
N ASN A 151 -0.35 -10.13 -16.82
CA ASN A 151 0.20 -9.69 -18.11
C ASN A 151 0.49 -8.18 -18.10
N ILE A 152 1.37 -7.78 -19.00
CA ILE A 152 1.80 -6.39 -19.17
C ILE A 152 0.67 -5.47 -19.61
N LYS A 153 -0.32 -5.98 -20.37
CA LYS A 153 -1.48 -5.21 -20.80
C LYS A 153 -2.22 -4.59 -19.61
N THR A 154 -2.44 -5.37 -18.54
CA THR A 154 -3.07 -4.86 -17.31
C THR A 154 -2.28 -3.72 -16.68
N THR A 155 -0.94 -3.77 -16.76
CA THR A 155 -0.07 -2.69 -16.27
C THR A 155 -0.23 -1.43 -17.12
N MET A 156 -0.30 -1.57 -18.46
CA MET A 156 -0.54 -0.46 -19.37
C MET A 156 -1.92 0.17 -19.16
N ASP A 157 -2.97 -0.65 -19.02
CA ASP A 157 -4.33 -0.18 -18.75
C ASP A 157 -4.40 0.62 -17.44
N ALA A 158 -3.72 0.14 -16.39
CA ALA A 158 -3.61 0.83 -15.10
C ALA A 158 -2.87 2.17 -15.22
N TYR A 159 -1.80 2.23 -16.00
CA TYR A 159 -1.05 3.45 -16.28
C TYR A 159 -1.93 4.48 -17.01
N PHE A 160 -2.56 4.09 -18.11
CA PHE A 160 -3.42 5.01 -18.88
C PHE A 160 -4.63 5.49 -18.09
N ALA A 161 -5.18 4.68 -17.19
CA ALA A 161 -6.29 5.10 -16.33
C ALA A 161 -5.89 6.19 -15.32
N SER A 162 -4.62 6.34 -14.98
CA SER A 162 -4.15 7.29 -13.99
C SER A 162 -3.70 8.63 -14.56
N ILE A 163 -3.40 8.70 -15.87
CA ILE A 163 -2.95 9.93 -16.55
C ILE A 163 -4.10 10.69 -17.27
N ARG A 164 -5.31 10.13 -17.25
CA ARG A 164 -6.55 10.80 -17.65
C ARG A 164 -7.13 11.56 -16.47
#